data_f886e9ffb6ee63021c8cf9ed0e019428
#
_entry.id   f886e9ffb6ee63021c8cf9ed0e019428
#
_cell.length_a   1.000
_cell.length_b   1.000
_cell.length_c   1.000
_cell.angle_alpha   90.00
_cell.angle_beta   90.00
_cell.angle_gamma   90.00
#
_symmetry.space_group_name_H-M   'P 1'
#
loop_
_entity.id
_entity.type
_entity.pdbx_description
1 polymer ?
#
loop_
_entity_poly.entity_id
_entity_poly.type
_entity_poly.pdbx_seq_one_letter_code
_entity_poly.pdbx_strand_id
1 'polypeptide(L)'
;MAKLLNNKLKIISGKYKSRIITIPNKSNLRPTKAFIRESLFNIVNLNICNISLDLFSGSGILSIEALSRGVDKAILVEQDSDLVKSIKQNLILLGVYFLLL
;
A
#
# COMPACT_ATOMS: atom_id res chain seq x y z
N MET A 1 21.87 6.61 -13.13
CA MET A 1 21.39 7.33 -12.89
C MET A 1 20.19 7.56 -12.18
N ALA A 2 19.57 8.59 -12.36
CA ALA A 2 18.47 9.02 -11.53
C ALA A 2 17.34 8.03 -11.49
N LYS A 3 17.17 7.33 -12.56
CA LYS A 3 16.11 6.43 -12.57
C LYS A 3 16.32 5.28 -11.67
N LEU A 4 17.42 5.16 -11.05
CA LEU A 4 17.64 4.15 -10.05
C LEU A 4 16.99 4.52 -8.73
N LEU A 5 16.49 5.74 -8.64
CA LEU A 5 15.85 6.18 -7.43
C LEU A 5 14.56 5.43 -7.21
N ASN A 6 14.04 5.55 -6.00
CA ASN A 6 12.80 4.90 -5.61
C ASN A 6 11.63 5.45 -6.39
N ASN A 7 10.67 4.59 -6.67
CA ASN A 7 9.40 5.02 -7.23
C ASN A 7 8.55 5.65 -6.14
N LYS A 8 7.66 6.53 -6.55
CA LYS A 8 6.75 7.20 -5.63
C LYS A 8 5.32 6.93 -6.05
N LEU A 9 4.48 6.62 -5.07
CA LEU A 9 3.07 6.36 -5.29
C LEU A 9 2.25 7.30 -4.41
N LYS A 10 1.14 7.77 -4.94
CA LYS A 10 0.26 8.69 -4.21
C LYS A 10 -0.99 7.96 -3.75
N ILE A 11 -1.37 8.17 -2.49
CA ILE A 11 -2.63 7.69 -1.96
C ILE A 11 -3.76 8.51 -2.57
N ILE A 12 -4.79 7.83 -3.07
CA ILE A 12 -5.82 8.47 -3.88
C ILE A 12 -6.89 9.14 -3.03
N SER A 13 -7.34 8.49 -1.98
CA SER A 13 -8.50 8.96 -1.23
C SER A 13 -8.40 8.59 0.24
N GLY A 14 -9.27 9.16 1.06
CA GLY A 14 -9.37 8.81 2.46
C GLY A 14 -8.54 9.69 3.36
N LYS A 15 -8.27 9.18 4.56
CA LYS A 15 -7.59 9.93 5.62
C LYS A 15 -6.20 10.41 5.21
N TYR A 16 -5.50 9.60 4.41
CA TYR A 16 -4.13 9.91 4.00
C TYR A 16 -4.05 10.34 2.54
N LYS A 17 -5.14 10.87 1.99
CA LYS A 17 -5.20 11.30 0.60
C LYS A 17 -4.03 12.22 0.26
N SER A 18 -3.45 12.00 -0.90
CA SER A 18 -2.35 12.79 -1.47
C SER A 18 -0.99 12.58 -0.80
N ARG A 19 -0.92 11.79 0.25
CA ARG A 19 0.39 11.45 0.82
C ARG A 19 1.11 10.50 -0.12
N ILE A 20 2.42 10.64 -0.15
CA ILE A 20 3.27 9.88 -1.05
C ILE A 20 4.00 8.81 -0.27
N ILE A 21 3.99 7.58 -0.79
CA ILE A 21 4.82 6.51 -0.28
C ILE A 21 5.94 6.25 -1.26
N THR A 22 7.08 5.84 -0.73
CA THR A 22 8.27 5.57 -1.52
C THR A 22 8.52 4.08 -1.53
N ILE A 23 8.76 3.52 -2.71
CA ILE A 23 9.02 2.09 -2.86
C ILE A 23 10.32 1.88 -3.62
N PRO A 24 11.01 0.74 -3.41
CA PRO A 24 12.24 0.48 -4.14
C PRO A 24 11.96 0.29 -5.63
N ASN A 25 12.93 0.69 -6.44
CA ASN A 25 12.83 0.51 -7.89
C ASN A 25 13.36 -0.88 -8.25
N LYS A 26 12.45 -1.84 -8.32
CA LYS A 26 12.79 -3.23 -8.63
C LYS A 26 12.17 -3.62 -9.96
N SER A 27 12.96 -4.31 -10.77
CA SER A 27 12.56 -4.61 -12.15
C SER A 27 11.30 -5.47 -12.25
N ASN A 28 11.07 -6.34 -11.26
CA ASN A 28 9.90 -7.21 -11.28
C ASN A 28 8.73 -6.69 -10.44
N LEU A 29 8.84 -5.48 -9.91
CA LEU A 29 7.77 -4.88 -9.13
C LEU A 29 6.84 -4.10 -10.06
N ARG A 30 5.55 -4.45 -10.00
CA ARG A 30 4.52 -3.79 -10.81
C ARG A 30 3.44 -3.26 -9.87
N PRO A 31 3.60 -2.06 -9.33
CA PRO A 31 2.58 -1.51 -8.45
C PRO A 31 1.25 -1.37 -9.18
N THR A 32 0.17 -1.61 -8.47
CA THR A 32 -1.18 -1.44 -9.03
C THR A 32 -1.39 0.03 -9.37
N LYS A 33 -1.74 0.30 -10.61
CA LYS A 33 -1.92 1.67 -11.10
C LYS A 33 -3.05 2.37 -10.37
N ALA A 34 -2.94 3.68 -10.25
CA ALA A 34 -3.93 4.50 -9.56
C ALA A 34 -5.34 4.28 -10.09
N PHE A 35 -5.47 4.22 -11.42
CA PHE A 35 -6.76 3.98 -12.06
C PHE A 35 -7.40 2.67 -11.59
N ILE A 36 -6.60 1.61 -11.51
CA ILE A 36 -7.08 0.29 -11.10
C ILE A 36 -7.45 0.31 -9.62
N ARG A 37 -6.62 0.94 -8.78
CA ARG A 37 -6.91 1.06 -7.36
C ARG A 37 -8.23 1.79 -7.12
N GLU A 38 -8.43 2.90 -7.82
CA GLU A 38 -9.65 3.67 -7.67
C GLU A 38 -10.88 2.87 -8.09
N SER A 39 -10.80 2.18 -9.22
CA SER A 39 -11.89 1.34 -9.70
C SER A 39 -12.22 0.23 -8.72
N LEU A 40 -11.20 -0.43 -8.16
CA LEU A 40 -11.40 -1.49 -7.20
C LEU A 40 -12.13 -1.00 -5.97
N PHE A 41 -11.67 0.10 -5.39
CA PHE A 41 -12.26 0.60 -4.15
C PHE A 41 -13.60 1.30 -4.36
N ASN A 42 -13.97 1.62 -5.58
CA ASN A 42 -15.31 2.07 -5.88
C ASN A 42 -16.33 0.92 -5.85
N ILE A 43 -15.86 -0.31 -6.05
CA ILE A 43 -16.70 -1.50 -6.03
C ILE A 43 -16.83 -2.08 -4.63
N VAL A 44 -15.73 -2.13 -3.89
CA VAL A 44 -15.68 -2.76 -2.57
C VAL A 44 -16.29 -1.84 -1.53
N ASN A 45 -17.22 -2.38 -0.73
CA ASN A 45 -17.82 -1.63 0.37
C ASN A 45 -16.94 -1.76 1.62
N LEU A 46 -16.08 -0.77 1.85
CA LEU A 46 -15.16 -0.79 2.99
C LEU A 46 -15.86 -0.49 4.32
N ASN A 47 -17.10 -0.01 4.30
CA ASN A 47 -17.84 0.29 5.53
C ASN A 47 -18.11 -0.97 6.36
N ILE A 48 -18.06 -2.15 5.73
CA ILE A 48 -18.26 -3.42 6.43
C ILE A 48 -16.96 -4.16 6.63
N CYS A 49 -15.82 -3.55 6.30
CA CYS A 49 -14.51 -4.20 6.38
C CYS A 49 -13.71 -3.61 7.53
N ASN A 50 -13.31 -4.45 8.49
CA ASN A 50 -12.45 -4.01 9.59
C ASN A 50 -10.99 -4.35 9.34
N ILE A 51 -10.74 -5.44 8.63
CA ILE A 51 -9.39 -5.96 8.39
C ILE A 51 -9.25 -6.25 6.92
N SER A 52 -8.11 -5.86 6.35
CA SER A 52 -7.75 -6.27 4.99
C SER A 52 -6.63 -7.31 5.05
N LEU A 53 -6.63 -8.21 4.09
CA LEU A 53 -5.60 -9.23 3.95
C LEU A 53 -5.07 -9.17 2.54
N ASP A 54 -3.76 -8.99 2.40
CA ASP A 54 -3.09 -8.95 1.11
C ASP A 54 -1.99 -10.01 1.10
N LEU A 55 -2.20 -11.06 0.33
CA LEU A 55 -1.30 -12.21 0.31
C LEU A 55 -0.05 -11.99 -0.53
N PHE A 56 -0.06 -11.02 -1.44
CA PHE A 56 1.10 -10.73 -2.30
C PHE A 56 1.25 -9.21 -2.36
N SER A 57 1.73 -8.64 -1.27
CA SER A 57 1.61 -7.19 -1.07
C SER A 57 2.45 -6.32 -2.00
N GLY A 58 3.58 -6.82 -2.48
CA GLY A 58 4.45 -6.02 -3.34
C GLY A 58 4.83 -4.71 -2.69
N SER A 59 4.36 -3.60 -3.24
CA SER A 59 4.62 -2.28 -2.66
C SER A 59 3.80 -2.00 -1.41
N GLY A 60 2.72 -2.76 -1.18
CA GLY A 60 1.79 -2.50 -0.10
C GLY A 60 0.74 -1.46 -0.41
N ILE A 61 0.71 -0.93 -1.63
CA ILE A 61 -0.15 0.21 -1.94
C ILE A 61 -1.65 -0.11 -1.81
N LEU A 62 -2.07 -1.33 -2.13
CA LEU A 62 -3.49 -1.69 -1.98
C LEU A 62 -3.91 -1.68 -0.50
N SER A 63 -3.08 -2.23 0.37
CA SER A 63 -3.37 -2.23 1.81
C SER A 63 -3.33 -0.82 2.38
N ILE A 64 -2.38 -0.02 1.93
CA ILE A 64 -2.25 1.38 2.37
C ILE A 64 -3.48 2.17 1.92
N GLU A 65 -3.94 1.96 0.69
CA GLU A 65 -5.15 2.61 0.20
C GLU A 65 -6.37 2.19 1.02
N ALA A 66 -6.50 0.90 1.34
CA ALA A 66 -7.60 0.40 2.16
C ALA A 66 -7.60 1.03 3.55
N LEU A 67 -6.42 1.12 4.17
CA LEU A 67 -6.28 1.77 5.48
C LEU A 67 -6.67 3.24 5.41
N SER A 68 -6.24 3.92 4.35
CA SER A 68 -6.60 5.31 4.14
C SER A 68 -8.11 5.52 4.03
N ARG A 69 -8.80 4.55 3.45
CA ARG A 69 -10.25 4.65 3.22
C ARG A 69 -11.09 4.12 4.37
N GLY A 70 -10.46 3.72 5.48
CA GLY A 70 -11.20 3.43 6.70
C GLY A 70 -11.11 2.02 7.26
N VAL A 71 -10.37 1.14 6.62
CA VAL A 71 -10.10 -0.18 7.19
C VAL A 71 -9.25 0.01 8.45
N ASP A 72 -9.57 -0.69 9.54
CA ASP A 72 -8.91 -0.49 10.82
C ASP A 72 -7.51 -1.07 10.87
N LYS A 73 -7.30 -2.21 10.25
CA LYS A 73 -6.02 -2.90 10.30
C LYS A 73 -5.77 -3.66 9.02
N ALA A 74 -4.52 -3.74 8.61
CA ALA A 74 -4.11 -4.49 7.42
C ALA A 74 -3.17 -5.62 7.82
N ILE A 75 -3.35 -6.76 7.17
CA ILE A 75 -2.42 -7.88 7.25
C ILE A 75 -1.82 -8.03 5.86
N LEU A 76 -0.50 -7.91 5.79
CA LEU A 76 0.22 -7.98 4.51
C LEU A 76 1.20 -9.15 4.55
N VAL A 77 1.28 -9.85 3.44
CA VAL A 77 2.21 -10.97 3.28
C VAL A 77 3.12 -10.63 2.10
N GLU A 78 4.42 -10.64 2.33
CA GLU A 78 5.40 -10.36 1.30
C GLU A 78 6.70 -11.08 1.63
N GLN A 79 7.29 -11.76 0.65
CA GLN A 79 8.52 -12.52 0.88
C GLN A 79 9.80 -11.77 0.52
N ASP A 80 9.73 -10.76 -0.34
CA ASP A 80 10.91 -9.99 -0.74
C ASP A 80 11.34 -9.06 0.40
N SER A 81 12.57 -9.24 0.90
CA SER A 81 13.02 -8.52 2.08
C SER A 81 13.10 -7.01 1.88
N ASP A 82 13.44 -6.55 0.68
CA ASP A 82 13.50 -5.11 0.40
C ASP A 82 12.11 -4.50 0.41
N LEU A 83 11.13 -5.23 -0.14
CA LEU A 83 9.75 -4.77 -0.15
C LEU A 83 9.17 -4.78 1.27
N VAL A 84 9.47 -5.81 2.05
CA VAL A 84 9.05 -5.86 3.46
C VAL A 84 9.54 -4.64 4.22
N LYS A 85 10.82 -4.29 4.05
CA LYS A 85 11.40 -3.13 4.72
C LYS A 85 10.70 -1.84 4.29
N SER A 86 10.45 -1.70 2.99
CA SER A 86 9.78 -0.52 2.44
C SER A 86 8.35 -0.39 2.98
N ILE A 87 7.59 -1.49 2.94
CA ILE A 87 6.23 -1.52 3.46
C ILE A 87 6.21 -1.09 4.93
N LYS A 88 7.09 -1.67 5.72
CA LYS A 88 7.16 -1.39 7.15
C LYS A 88 7.42 0.09 7.40
N GLN A 89 8.37 0.67 6.69
CA GLN A 89 8.69 2.09 6.85
C GLN A 89 7.48 2.97 6.51
N ASN A 90 6.79 2.68 5.42
CA ASN A 90 5.64 3.47 5.01
C ASN A 90 4.49 3.36 6.01
N LEU A 91 4.21 2.16 6.52
CA LEU A 91 3.14 1.95 7.48
C LEU A 91 3.43 2.62 8.82
N ILE A 92 4.67 2.57 9.28
CA ILE A 92 5.07 3.25 10.51
C ILE A 92 4.89 4.76 10.37
N LEU A 93 5.31 5.32 9.24
CA LEU A 93 5.15 6.77 9.01
C LEU A 93 3.69 7.20 8.99
N LEU A 94 2.80 6.34 8.54
CA LEU A 94 1.37 6.64 8.54
C LEU A 94 0.73 6.45 9.92
N GLY A 95 1.39 5.72 10.82
CA GLY A 95 0.85 5.49 12.15
C GLY A 95 -0.35 4.56 12.18
N VAL A 96 -0.40 3.58 11.30
CA VAL A 96 -1.54 2.67 11.17
C VAL A 96 -1.25 1.33 11.84
N TYR A 97 -2.32 0.58 12.12
CA TYR A 97 -2.19 -0.77 12.68
C TYR A 97 -2.02 -1.78 11.55
N PHE A 98 -1.02 -2.62 11.67
CA PHE A 98 -0.73 -3.61 10.63
C PHE A 98 -0.03 -4.84 11.21
N LEU A 99 -0.11 -5.93 10.46
CA LEU A 99 0.68 -7.14 10.70
C LEU A 99 1.36 -7.48 9.38
N LEU A 100 2.68 -7.58 9.40
CA LEU A 100 3.46 -7.86 8.21
C LEU A 100 4.17 -9.20 8.38
N LEU A 101 3.85 -10.14 7.50
CA LEU A 101 4.35 -11.51 7.56
C LEU A 101 5.31 -11.85 6.43
#